data_5a6c7d2a450056483981b67e5ca5b2c7
#
_entry.id   5a6c7d2a450056483981b67e5ca5b2c7
#
_cell.length_a   1.000
_cell.length_b   1.000
_cell.length_c   1.000
_cell.angle_alpha   90.00
_cell.angle_beta   90.00
_cell.angle_gamma   90.00
#
_symmetry.space_group_name_H-M   'P 1'
#
loop_
_entity.id
_entity.type
_entity.pdbx_description
1 polymer ?
#
loop_
_entity_poly.entity_id
_entity_poly.type
_entity_poly.pdbx_seq_one_letter_code
_entity_poly.pdbx_strand_id
1 'polypeptide(L)'
;MIDTKAIEEHIRGILVALGDDPEREGLKDTPKRVAKMYEEVFLGMNYSNHEIAQMFDKTFEDGIEELDTSKVVVMKDIDLFSYCEHHMALMYDMKATVAYIPNGTVSYTHLTLPTNSRV
;
A
#
# COMPACT_ATOMS: atom_id res chain seq x y z
N MET A 1 -1.75 -9.50 -11.66
CA MET A 1 -2.71 -10.09 -10.70
C MET A 1 -1.92 -11.00 -9.77
N ILE A 2 -2.08 -10.86 -8.47
CA ILE A 2 -1.38 -11.69 -7.46
C ILE A 2 -1.95 -13.10 -7.52
N ASP A 3 -1.07 -14.10 -7.61
CA ASP A 3 -1.46 -15.53 -7.64
C ASP A 3 -1.50 -16.08 -6.21
N THR A 4 -2.67 -15.99 -5.59
CA THR A 4 -2.88 -16.45 -4.21
C THR A 4 -2.71 -17.96 -4.05
N LYS A 5 -3.00 -18.76 -5.10
CA LYS A 5 -2.82 -20.21 -5.03
C LYS A 5 -1.35 -20.61 -5.01
N ALA A 6 -0.55 -19.98 -5.86
CA ALA A 6 0.89 -20.21 -5.84
C ALA A 6 1.51 -19.76 -4.50
N ILE A 7 1.06 -18.62 -3.95
CA ILE A 7 1.53 -18.15 -2.63
C ILE A 7 1.17 -19.17 -1.55
N GLU A 8 -0.06 -19.69 -1.54
CA GLU A 8 -0.51 -20.70 -0.57
C GLU A 8 0.40 -21.95 -0.59
N GLU A 9 0.71 -22.46 -1.78
CA GLU A 9 1.60 -23.61 -1.95
C GLU A 9 3.02 -23.32 -1.43
N HIS A 10 3.56 -22.13 -1.72
CA HIS A 10 4.89 -21.73 -1.28
C HIS A 10 4.96 -21.52 0.24
N ILE A 11 3.94 -20.92 0.85
CA ILE A 11 3.88 -20.79 2.32
C ILE A 11 3.84 -22.16 2.99
N ARG A 12 3.07 -23.12 2.43
CA ARG A 12 3.09 -24.50 2.89
C ARG A 12 4.50 -25.11 2.83
N GLY A 13 5.19 -24.89 1.70
CA GLY A 13 6.58 -25.32 1.53
C GLY A 13 7.54 -24.69 2.54
N ILE A 14 7.35 -23.40 2.86
CA ILE A 14 8.15 -22.71 3.87
C ILE A 14 7.95 -23.35 5.26
N LEU A 15 6.72 -23.66 5.65
CA LEU A 15 6.43 -24.31 6.94
C LEU A 15 7.15 -25.66 7.05
N VAL A 16 7.11 -26.48 5.99
CA VAL A 16 7.85 -27.75 5.91
C VAL A 16 9.37 -27.52 6.04
N ALA A 17 9.90 -26.52 5.31
CA ALA A 17 11.33 -26.20 5.34
C ALA A 17 11.80 -25.71 6.71
N LEU A 18 10.92 -25.09 7.49
CA LEU A 18 11.17 -24.70 8.88
C LEU A 18 11.10 -25.90 9.86
N GLY A 19 10.69 -27.07 9.40
CA GLY A 19 10.57 -28.27 10.21
C GLY A 19 9.26 -28.41 10.99
N ASP A 20 8.25 -27.62 10.63
CA ASP A 20 6.92 -27.70 11.24
C ASP A 20 5.95 -28.52 10.36
N ASP A 21 4.89 -29.06 10.96
CA ASP A 21 3.86 -29.81 10.27
C ASP A 21 2.73 -28.87 9.80
N PRO A 22 2.61 -28.59 8.47
CA PRO A 22 1.57 -27.72 7.95
C PRO A 22 0.16 -28.29 8.12
N GLU A 23 0.03 -29.59 8.44
CA GLU A 23 -1.29 -30.23 8.61
C GLU A 23 -1.77 -30.16 10.07
N ARG A 24 -0.93 -29.79 11.01
CA ARG A 24 -1.38 -29.63 12.40
C ARG A 24 -2.48 -28.58 12.49
N GLU A 25 -3.42 -28.73 13.41
CA GLU A 25 -4.63 -27.91 13.54
C GLU A 25 -4.35 -26.40 13.55
N GLY A 26 -3.29 -25.96 14.21
CA GLY A 26 -2.93 -24.54 14.29
C GLY A 26 -2.36 -23.96 13.00
N LEU A 27 -1.88 -24.78 12.04
CA LEU A 27 -1.21 -24.33 10.82
C LEU A 27 -1.94 -24.64 9.52
N LYS A 28 -2.89 -25.56 9.51
CA LYS A 28 -3.55 -26.00 8.27
C LYS A 28 -4.18 -24.88 7.45
N ASP A 29 -4.65 -23.81 8.10
CA ASP A 29 -5.23 -22.64 7.43
C ASP A 29 -4.21 -21.50 7.22
N THR A 30 -3.01 -21.61 7.77
CA THR A 30 -1.99 -20.54 7.70
C THR A 30 -1.58 -20.21 6.27
N PRO A 31 -1.33 -21.18 5.37
CA PRO A 31 -1.00 -20.87 3.98
C PRO A 31 -2.04 -19.98 3.31
N LYS A 32 -3.31 -20.35 3.45
CA LYS A 32 -4.44 -19.57 2.89
C LYS A 32 -4.57 -18.18 3.51
N ARG A 33 -4.38 -18.07 4.83
CA ARG A 33 -4.45 -16.77 5.53
C ARG A 33 -3.32 -15.84 5.09
N VAL A 34 -2.11 -16.36 4.94
CA VAL A 34 -0.95 -15.59 4.47
C VAL A 34 -1.15 -15.18 3.00
N ALA A 35 -1.63 -16.08 2.15
CA ALA A 35 -1.90 -15.75 0.76
C ALA A 35 -2.93 -14.61 0.64
N LYS A 36 -4.02 -14.66 1.43
CA LYS A 36 -5.00 -13.59 1.48
C LYS A 36 -4.42 -12.27 1.99
N MET A 37 -3.62 -12.32 3.05
CA MET A 37 -2.92 -11.15 3.57
C MET A 37 -2.04 -10.51 2.48
N TYR A 38 -1.29 -11.32 1.74
CA TYR A 38 -0.42 -10.81 0.66
C TYR A 38 -1.21 -10.23 -0.51
N GLU A 39 -2.37 -10.78 -0.84
CA GLU A 39 -3.27 -10.19 -1.82
C GLU A 39 -3.70 -8.76 -1.42
N GLU A 40 -3.98 -8.54 -0.14
CA GLU A 40 -4.40 -7.26 0.39
C GLU A 40 -3.23 -6.27 0.49
N VAL A 41 -2.13 -6.68 1.12
CA VAL A 41 -1.01 -5.75 1.39
C VAL A 41 -0.16 -5.42 0.16
N PHE A 42 -0.15 -6.29 -0.86
CA PHE A 42 0.53 -6.06 -2.13
C PHE A 42 -0.41 -5.65 -3.27
N LEU A 43 -1.65 -5.28 -2.95
CA LEU A 43 -2.65 -4.89 -3.94
C LEU A 43 -2.13 -3.81 -4.91
N GLY A 44 -1.35 -2.85 -4.40
CA GLY A 44 -0.76 -1.78 -5.19
C GLY A 44 0.16 -2.25 -6.31
N MET A 45 0.73 -3.47 -6.21
CA MET A 45 1.57 -4.05 -7.27
C MET A 45 0.79 -4.39 -8.54
N ASN A 46 -0.54 -4.48 -8.48
CA ASN A 46 -1.40 -4.74 -9.64
C ASN A 46 -1.60 -3.50 -10.52
N TYR A 47 -1.18 -2.33 -10.08
CA TYR A 47 -1.43 -1.05 -10.73
C TYR A 47 -0.15 -0.30 -11.02
N SER A 48 -0.12 0.44 -12.11
CA SER A 48 0.92 1.44 -12.37
C SER A 48 0.68 2.68 -11.49
N ASN A 49 1.72 3.49 -11.31
CA ASN A 49 1.60 4.75 -10.58
C ASN A 49 0.57 5.70 -11.23
N HIS A 50 0.44 5.64 -12.57
CA HIS A 50 -0.54 6.43 -13.30
C HIS A 50 -1.98 5.99 -13.00
N GLU A 51 -2.25 4.68 -12.99
CA GLU A 51 -3.57 4.14 -12.62
C GLU A 51 -3.94 4.48 -11.18
N ILE A 52 -2.97 4.39 -10.27
CA ILE A 52 -3.16 4.78 -8.87
C ILE A 52 -3.52 6.27 -8.78
N ALA A 53 -2.76 7.14 -9.47
CA ALA A 53 -3.04 8.57 -9.49
C ALA A 53 -4.46 8.87 -9.99
N GLN A 54 -4.91 8.19 -11.06
CA GLN A 54 -6.27 8.35 -11.58
C GLN A 54 -7.36 7.86 -10.61
N MET A 55 -7.11 6.79 -9.85
CA MET A 55 -8.07 6.30 -8.84
C MET A 55 -8.31 7.30 -7.71
N PHE A 56 -7.31 8.10 -7.41
CA PHE A 56 -7.32 9.07 -6.31
C PHE A 56 -7.38 10.52 -6.79
N ASP A 57 -7.62 10.76 -8.09
CA ASP A 57 -7.78 12.09 -8.68
C ASP A 57 -9.13 12.71 -8.30
N LYS A 58 -9.28 12.98 -7.01
CA LYS A 58 -10.37 13.78 -6.48
C LYS A 58 -9.86 15.19 -6.23
N THR A 59 -10.12 16.05 -7.18
CA THR A 59 -9.84 17.47 -7.08
C THR A 59 -11.12 18.21 -6.70
N PHE A 60 -10.99 19.27 -5.93
CA PHE A 60 -12.08 20.16 -5.56
C PHE A 60 -11.93 21.46 -6.35
N GLU A 61 -12.96 21.78 -7.14
CA GLU A 61 -13.07 23.05 -7.86
C GLU A 61 -13.92 24.06 -7.08
N ASP A 62 -14.72 23.58 -6.12
CA ASP A 62 -15.70 24.40 -5.41
C ASP A 62 -15.01 25.33 -4.39
N GLY A 63 -15.18 26.64 -4.61
CA GLY A 63 -14.83 27.69 -3.66
C GLY A 63 -13.40 28.21 -3.76
N ILE A 64 -12.70 27.95 -4.85
CA ILE A 64 -11.31 28.35 -5.04
C ILE A 64 -11.18 29.53 -6.04
N GLU A 65 -12.19 30.39 -6.11
CA GLU A 65 -12.12 31.59 -6.95
C GLU A 65 -10.96 32.55 -6.54
N GLU A 66 -10.35 32.32 -5.37
CA GLU A 66 -9.20 33.07 -4.86
C GLU A 66 -8.06 32.19 -4.34
N LEU A 67 -7.78 31.05 -4.96
CA LEU A 67 -6.54 30.36 -4.64
C LEU A 67 -5.37 31.22 -5.10
N ASP A 68 -4.80 31.90 -4.14
CA ASP A 68 -3.50 32.50 -4.28
C ASP A 68 -2.50 31.38 -4.61
N THR A 69 -2.20 31.23 -5.91
CA THR A 69 -1.26 30.22 -6.42
C THR A 69 0.15 30.40 -5.87
N SER A 70 0.37 31.43 -5.02
CA SER A 70 1.59 31.61 -4.25
C SER A 70 1.62 30.82 -2.93
N LYS A 71 0.48 30.22 -2.50
CA LYS A 71 0.42 29.51 -1.23
C LYS A 71 0.79 28.05 -1.41
N VAL A 72 1.70 27.58 -0.56
CA VAL A 72 2.09 26.18 -0.48
C VAL A 72 1.08 25.44 0.40
N VAL A 73 0.52 24.36 -0.12
CA VAL A 73 -0.26 23.39 0.66
C VAL A 73 0.72 22.41 1.29
N VAL A 74 0.61 22.22 2.61
CA VAL A 74 1.47 21.31 3.37
C VAL A 74 0.60 20.33 4.15
N MET A 75 0.80 19.05 3.90
CA MET A 75 0.20 17.97 4.70
C MET A 75 1.30 17.26 5.47
N LYS A 76 1.14 17.19 6.79
CA LYS A 76 2.13 16.63 7.71
C LYS A 76 1.60 15.36 8.36
N ASP A 77 2.56 14.58 8.87
CA ASP A 77 2.28 13.42 9.71
C ASP A 77 1.38 12.36 9.06
N ILE A 78 1.53 12.18 7.74
CA ILE A 78 0.82 11.13 7.01
C ILE A 78 1.43 9.80 7.41
N ASP A 79 0.64 8.94 8.05
CA ASP A 79 1.08 7.60 8.45
C ASP A 79 1.30 6.73 7.21
N LEU A 80 2.45 6.08 7.18
CA LEU A 80 2.85 5.17 6.11
C LEU A 80 3.31 3.84 6.66
N PHE A 81 3.09 2.80 5.88
CA PHE A 81 3.73 1.51 6.08
C PHE A 81 4.15 0.94 4.71
N SER A 82 5.15 0.11 4.69
CA SER A 82 5.64 -0.54 3.47
C SER A 82 6.27 -1.88 3.82
N TYR A 83 6.52 -2.69 2.80
CA TYR A 83 7.28 -3.94 2.96
C TYR A 83 8.66 -3.77 2.37
N CYS A 84 9.68 -4.16 3.13
CA CYS A 84 11.05 -4.15 2.66
C CYS A 84 11.23 -5.18 1.54
N GLU A 85 11.74 -4.77 0.39
CA GLU A 85 11.95 -5.67 -0.74
C GLU A 85 12.99 -6.77 -0.45
N HIS A 86 13.97 -6.48 0.42
CA HIS A 86 15.06 -7.42 0.73
C HIS A 86 14.62 -8.59 1.61
N HIS A 87 13.68 -8.37 2.53
CA HIS A 87 13.27 -9.36 3.52
C HIS A 87 11.76 -9.63 3.54
N MET A 88 10.99 -8.93 2.73
CA MET A 88 9.51 -8.93 2.77
C MET A 88 8.96 -8.63 4.18
N ALA A 89 9.72 -7.90 4.98
CA ALA A 89 9.35 -7.52 6.34
C ALA A 89 8.61 -6.17 6.35
N LEU A 90 7.61 -6.08 7.23
CA LEU A 90 6.84 -4.84 7.42
C LEU A 90 7.72 -3.75 8.04
N MET A 91 7.79 -2.62 7.36
CA MET A 91 8.29 -1.35 7.87
C MET A 91 7.08 -0.50 8.29
N TYR A 92 7.06 -0.08 9.53
CA TYR A 92 5.94 0.65 10.15
C TYR A 92 6.46 1.88 10.90
N ASP A 93 5.56 2.67 11.44
CA ASP A 93 5.86 3.93 12.16
C ASP A 93 6.61 4.94 11.29
N MET A 94 6.32 4.92 9.98
CA MET A 94 6.85 5.89 9.04
C MET A 94 5.87 7.05 8.87
N LYS A 95 6.41 8.26 8.73
CA LYS A 95 5.61 9.46 8.46
C LYS A 95 6.14 10.20 7.26
N ALA A 96 5.22 10.72 6.44
CA ALA A 96 5.56 11.60 5.35
C ALA A 96 5.00 13.00 5.57
N THR A 97 5.69 13.97 5.00
CA THR A 97 5.18 15.32 4.82
C THR A 97 5.22 15.64 3.32
N VAL A 98 4.08 16.04 2.79
CA VAL A 98 3.95 16.44 1.38
C VAL A 98 3.65 17.92 1.31
N ALA A 99 4.39 18.63 0.48
CA ALA A 99 4.17 20.04 0.19
C ALA A 99 4.08 20.25 -1.33
N TYR A 100 3.10 21.02 -1.78
CA TYR A 100 2.94 21.34 -3.18
C TYR A 100 2.34 22.74 -3.38
N ILE A 101 2.55 23.31 -4.55
CA ILE A 101 1.90 24.54 -4.99
C ILE A 101 0.75 24.14 -5.90
N PRO A 102 -0.52 24.52 -5.58
CA PRO A 102 -1.67 24.20 -6.41
C PRO A 102 -1.57 24.86 -7.79
N ASN A 103 -2.02 24.15 -8.82
CA ASN A 103 -2.16 24.70 -10.16
C ASN A 103 -3.62 24.64 -10.59
N GLY A 104 -4.45 25.55 -10.05
CA GLY A 104 -5.88 25.67 -10.36
C GLY A 104 -6.81 24.72 -9.58
N THR A 105 -6.30 23.65 -9.00
CA THR A 105 -7.09 22.70 -8.19
C THR A 105 -6.33 22.29 -6.94
N VAL A 106 -7.05 21.99 -5.85
CA VAL A 106 -6.48 21.49 -4.60
C VAL A 106 -6.96 20.08 -4.35
N SER A 107 -6.05 19.19 -4.02
CA SER A 107 -6.36 17.86 -3.53
C SER A 107 -6.10 17.79 -2.02
N TYR A 108 -7.14 17.65 -1.22
CA TYR A 108 -7.03 17.41 0.23
C TYR A 108 -7.17 15.93 0.55
N THR A 109 -7.62 15.16 -0.41
CA THR A 109 -8.08 13.82 -0.17
C THR A 109 -6.95 12.82 -0.22
N HIS A 110 -6.75 12.22 0.92
CA HIS A 110 -6.35 10.83 1.08
C HIS A 110 -5.08 10.46 0.32
N LEU A 111 -4.00 11.15 0.69
CA LEU A 111 -2.67 10.57 0.53
C LEU A 111 -2.50 9.38 1.53
N THR A 112 -3.52 8.59 1.70
CA THR A 112 -3.32 7.19 2.04
C THR A 112 -2.79 6.58 0.76
N LEU A 113 -1.49 6.73 0.56
CA LEU A 113 -0.81 6.05 -0.52
C LEU A 113 -1.12 4.56 -0.34
N PRO A 114 -1.82 3.93 -1.31
CA PRO A 114 -1.89 2.49 -1.30
C PRO A 114 -0.45 2.03 -1.25
N THR A 115 -0.15 1.15 -0.33
CA THR A 115 1.19 0.63 -0.11
C THR A 115 1.72 0.03 -1.40
N ASN A 116 2.32 0.88 -2.19
CA ASN A 116 3.11 0.47 -3.33
C ASN A 116 4.50 0.19 -2.78
N SER A 117 4.70 -1.02 -2.29
CA SER A 117 6.03 -1.48 -1.93
C SER A 117 6.84 -1.75 -3.19
N ARG A 118 7.02 -0.71 -3.99
CA ARG A 118 8.16 -0.63 -4.89
C ARG A 118 9.15 0.31 -4.24
N VAL A 119 10.03 -0.28 -3.52
CA VAL A 119 11.30 0.38 -3.19
C VAL A 119 12.22 0.21 -4.37
#